data_bc564b39d31d0c7dd05ecbd059c36b77
#
_entry.id   bc564b39d31d0c7dd05ecbd059c36b77
#
_cell.length_a   1.000
_cell.length_b   1.000
_cell.length_c   1.000
_cell.angle_alpha   90.00
_cell.angle_beta   90.00
_cell.angle_gamma   90.00
#
_symmetry.space_group_name_H-M   'P 1'
#
loop_
_entity.id
_entity.type
_entity.pdbx_description
1 polymer ?
#
loop_
_entity_poly.entity_id
_entity_poly.type
_entity_poly.pdbx_seq_one_letter_code
_entity_poly.pdbx_strand_id
1 'polypeptide(L)'
;STEVSQFLEKVAITPVQQDAEPEGRLLFAMDATASRETTWDRACHLQGQMFQATEGIGSLAVQLCYYRGFSEFHSSAWCSSAKILLREMSGVKCLGGHTQINRILDHAMKEHKTKRLKAIVFVGDALEETADHLCHQAGQLGVLNVPLFMFQEGSNPKVKSAYQQMAQLSGGAYSPFNLQSAGELKDLLTAVAVFAAGGKSALKKLTTISPPAALLTQQLKG
;
A
#
# COMPACT_ATOMS: atom_id res chain seq x y z
N SER A 1 13.11 -3.32 13.05
CA SER A 1 12.75 -2.22 13.96
C SER A 1 11.41 -2.51 14.61
N THR A 2 11.14 -1.93 15.79
CA THR A 2 9.90 -2.10 16.53
C THR A 2 8.68 -1.68 15.70
N GLU A 3 8.81 -0.64 14.88
CA GLU A 3 7.73 -0.13 14.01
C GLU A 3 7.38 -1.12 12.89
N VAL A 4 8.37 -1.78 12.30
CA VAL A 4 8.15 -2.83 11.30
C VAL A 4 7.42 -4.02 11.92
N SER A 5 7.81 -4.45 13.11
CA SER A 5 7.14 -5.55 13.82
C SER A 5 5.68 -5.22 14.12
N GLN A 6 5.39 -4.01 14.61
CA GLN A 6 4.02 -3.54 14.87
C GLN A 6 3.18 -3.45 13.60
N PHE A 7 3.76 -3.00 12.49
CA PHE A 7 3.08 -2.97 11.21
C PHE A 7 2.70 -4.38 10.73
N LEU A 8 3.65 -5.30 10.75
CA LEU A 8 3.42 -6.68 10.33
C LEU A 8 2.38 -7.39 11.22
N GLU A 9 2.38 -7.12 12.52
CA GLU A 9 1.36 -7.60 13.45
C GLU A 9 -0.04 -7.07 13.06
N LYS A 10 -0.16 -5.77 12.76
CA LYS A 10 -1.41 -5.20 12.26
C LYS A 10 -1.87 -5.82 10.95
N VAL A 11 -0.97 -6.05 9.99
CA VAL A 11 -1.33 -6.75 8.74
C VAL A 11 -1.87 -8.14 9.04
N ALA A 12 -1.26 -8.88 9.99
CA ALA A 12 -1.68 -10.22 10.36
C ALA A 12 -3.08 -10.29 11.01
N ILE A 13 -3.49 -9.25 11.74
CA ILE A 13 -4.82 -9.19 12.40
C ILE A 13 -5.88 -8.48 11.55
N THR A 14 -5.47 -7.86 10.42
CA THR A 14 -6.42 -7.18 9.52
C THR A 14 -7.49 -8.16 9.04
N PRO A 15 -8.79 -7.81 9.09
CA PRO A 15 -9.87 -8.70 8.67
C PRO A 15 -9.73 -9.07 7.20
N VAL A 16 -9.75 -10.36 6.90
CA VAL A 16 -9.85 -10.88 5.52
C VAL A 16 -11.28 -11.24 5.26
N GLN A 17 -11.89 -10.66 4.26
CA GLN A 17 -13.14 -11.19 3.76
C GLN A 17 -12.87 -12.45 2.94
N GLN A 18 -13.41 -13.56 3.42
CA GLN A 18 -13.40 -14.82 2.69
C GLN A 18 -14.45 -14.72 1.57
N ASP A 19 -14.04 -14.29 0.40
CA ASP A 19 -14.85 -14.34 -0.80
C ASP A 19 -14.31 -15.41 -1.74
N ALA A 20 -15.23 -16.06 -2.43
CA ALA A 20 -14.96 -17.06 -3.47
C ALA A 20 -14.32 -16.47 -4.76
N GLU A 21 -13.84 -15.23 -4.72
CA GLU A 21 -13.18 -14.59 -5.85
C GLU A 21 -11.71 -15.03 -5.95
N PRO A 22 -11.30 -15.65 -7.08
CA PRO A 22 -9.97 -16.26 -7.22
C PRO A 22 -8.84 -15.24 -7.33
N GLU A 23 -9.13 -13.96 -7.51
CA GLU A 23 -8.14 -12.92 -7.77
C GLU A 23 -8.18 -11.80 -6.72
N GLY A 24 -7.08 -11.65 -5.97
CA GLY A 24 -6.88 -10.49 -5.11
C GLY A 24 -6.70 -9.22 -5.93
N ARG A 25 -7.38 -8.11 -5.57
CA ARG A 25 -7.21 -6.79 -6.20
C ARG A 25 -6.56 -5.83 -5.23
N LEU A 26 -5.38 -5.32 -5.58
CA LEU A 26 -4.61 -4.35 -4.83
C LEU A 26 -4.51 -3.04 -5.61
N LEU A 27 -4.97 -1.94 -5.02
CA LEU A 27 -4.72 -0.62 -5.56
C LEU A 27 -3.40 -0.10 -4.98
N PHE A 28 -2.42 0.16 -5.85
CA PHE A 28 -1.13 0.70 -5.47
C PHE A 28 -1.05 2.16 -5.90
N ALA A 29 -1.06 3.05 -4.92
CA ALA A 29 -1.14 4.48 -5.13
C ALA A 29 0.14 5.19 -4.69
N MET A 30 0.58 6.17 -5.45
CA MET A 30 1.80 6.91 -5.20
C MET A 30 1.63 8.41 -5.41
N ASP A 31 2.26 9.17 -4.55
CA ASP A 31 2.57 10.56 -4.79
C ASP A 31 3.70 10.67 -5.83
N ALA A 32 3.44 11.30 -6.97
CA ALA A 32 4.41 11.58 -8.01
C ALA A 32 4.70 13.10 -8.13
N THR A 33 4.65 13.82 -7.02
CA THR A 33 5.06 15.23 -6.97
C THR A 33 6.59 15.37 -7.04
N ALA A 34 7.09 16.56 -7.31
CA ALA A 34 8.52 16.79 -7.54
C ALA A 34 9.42 16.43 -6.35
N SER A 35 8.91 16.49 -5.11
CA SER A 35 9.63 16.04 -3.91
C SER A 35 10.03 14.55 -3.97
N ARG A 36 9.31 13.75 -4.75
CA ARG A 36 9.49 12.32 -4.90
C ARG A 36 10.47 11.93 -6.03
N GLU A 37 10.93 12.85 -6.86
CA GLU A 37 11.72 12.55 -8.06
C GLU A 37 12.98 11.73 -7.76
N THR A 38 13.69 12.05 -6.68
CA THR A 38 14.92 11.35 -6.27
C THR A 38 14.68 9.93 -5.75
N THR A 39 13.48 9.60 -5.35
CA THR A 39 13.10 8.32 -4.74
C THR A 39 12.24 7.46 -5.65
N TRP A 40 11.76 8.03 -6.77
CA TRP A 40 10.83 7.38 -7.67
C TRP A 40 11.39 6.10 -8.30
N ASP A 41 12.60 6.13 -8.83
CA ASP A 41 13.23 4.95 -9.46
C ASP A 41 13.38 3.81 -8.46
N ARG A 42 13.68 4.13 -7.20
CA ARG A 42 13.80 3.14 -6.14
C ARG A 42 12.44 2.56 -5.75
N ALA A 43 11.40 3.38 -5.71
CA ALA A 43 10.04 2.91 -5.48
C ALA A 43 9.57 1.97 -6.60
N CYS A 44 9.91 2.27 -7.86
CA CYS A 44 9.65 1.40 -9.01
C CYS A 44 10.33 0.03 -8.86
N HIS A 45 11.61 0.02 -8.47
CA HIS A 45 12.36 -1.21 -8.28
C HIS A 45 11.79 -2.09 -7.15
N LEU A 46 11.45 -1.49 -6.02
CA LEU A 46 10.86 -2.18 -4.87
C LEU A 46 9.51 -2.81 -5.20
N GLN A 47 8.69 -2.11 -5.98
CA GLN A 47 7.41 -2.63 -6.40
C GLN A 47 7.55 -3.83 -7.35
N GLY A 48 8.52 -3.82 -8.24
CA GLY A 48 8.83 -4.99 -9.07
C GLY A 48 9.15 -6.22 -8.22
N GLN A 49 9.95 -6.05 -7.17
CA GLN A 49 10.29 -7.11 -6.22
C GLN A 49 9.08 -7.58 -5.39
N MET A 50 8.19 -6.68 -4.99
CA MET A 50 6.94 -7.01 -4.32
C MET A 50 6.08 -7.95 -5.17
N PHE A 51 5.95 -7.65 -6.45
CA PHE A 51 5.17 -8.47 -7.38
C PHE A 51 5.76 -9.87 -7.57
N GLN A 52 7.09 -9.97 -7.72
CA GLN A 52 7.76 -11.26 -7.83
C GLN A 52 7.54 -12.15 -6.61
N ALA A 53 7.44 -11.55 -5.42
CA ALA A 53 7.19 -12.29 -4.18
C ALA A 53 5.76 -12.87 -4.09
N THR A 54 4.83 -12.41 -4.91
CA THR A 54 3.45 -12.94 -4.96
C THR A 54 3.26 -14.03 -6.03
N GLU A 55 4.25 -14.25 -6.89
CA GLU A 55 4.21 -15.34 -7.87
C GLU A 55 4.06 -16.70 -7.16
N GLY A 56 3.03 -17.46 -7.53
CA GLY A 56 2.75 -18.78 -6.95
C GLY A 56 1.92 -18.79 -5.65
N ILE A 57 1.53 -17.61 -5.09
CA ILE A 57 0.73 -17.54 -3.86
C ILE A 57 -0.78 -17.41 -4.15
N GLY A 58 -1.13 -16.93 -5.32
CA GLY A 58 -2.48 -16.66 -5.80
C GLY A 58 -2.43 -15.65 -6.92
N SER A 59 -3.51 -15.45 -7.65
CA SER A 59 -3.53 -14.38 -8.63
C SER A 59 -3.75 -13.04 -7.91
N LEU A 60 -2.84 -12.09 -8.15
CA LEU A 60 -2.95 -10.72 -7.68
C LEU A 60 -3.05 -9.79 -8.89
N ALA A 61 -4.16 -9.07 -9.00
CA ALA A 61 -4.28 -7.96 -9.93
C ALA A 61 -3.95 -6.65 -9.20
N VAL A 62 -3.08 -5.85 -9.79
CA VAL A 62 -2.72 -4.54 -9.26
C VAL A 62 -3.07 -3.46 -10.24
N GLN A 63 -3.60 -2.36 -9.73
CA GLN A 63 -3.78 -1.12 -10.47
C GLN A 63 -2.83 -0.07 -9.88
N LEU A 64 -2.01 0.52 -10.72
CA LEU A 64 -1.20 1.67 -10.36
C LEU A 64 -2.05 2.93 -10.43
N CYS A 65 -2.04 3.72 -9.36
CA CYS A 65 -2.58 5.07 -9.36
C CYS A 65 -1.52 6.05 -8.92
N TYR A 66 -1.50 7.23 -9.51
CA TYR A 66 -0.66 8.32 -9.04
C TYR A 66 -1.30 9.67 -9.32
N TYR A 67 -0.93 10.66 -8.55
CA TYR A 67 -1.20 12.05 -8.83
C TYR A 67 0.11 12.83 -8.96
N ARG A 68 0.06 13.91 -9.73
CA ARG A 68 1.16 14.87 -9.89
C ARG A 68 0.61 16.21 -10.34
N GLY A 69 1.45 17.26 -10.36
CA GLY A 69 0.99 18.57 -10.78
C GLY A 69 -0.15 19.08 -9.89
N PHE A 70 -0.92 20.01 -10.42
CA PHE A 70 -2.01 20.64 -9.65
C PHE A 70 -3.35 19.90 -9.77
N SER A 71 -3.52 19.09 -10.80
CA SER A 71 -4.81 18.40 -11.06
C SER A 71 -4.68 17.11 -11.86
N GLU A 72 -3.48 16.56 -12.01
CA GLU A 72 -3.27 15.32 -12.75
C GLU A 72 -3.45 14.11 -11.83
N PHE A 73 -4.36 13.23 -12.23
CA PHE A 73 -4.58 11.93 -11.61
C PHE A 73 -4.60 10.87 -12.72
N HIS A 74 -3.88 9.79 -12.52
CA HIS A 74 -3.81 8.68 -13.46
C HIS A 74 -4.07 7.36 -12.75
N SER A 75 -4.77 6.46 -13.44
CA SER A 75 -4.92 5.06 -13.06
C SER A 75 -4.61 4.17 -14.26
N SER A 76 -3.79 3.16 -14.06
CA SER A 76 -3.50 2.16 -15.09
C SER A 76 -4.67 1.20 -15.29
N ALA A 77 -4.60 0.37 -16.32
CA ALA A 77 -5.40 -0.84 -16.35
C ALA A 77 -5.00 -1.78 -15.19
N TRP A 78 -5.93 -2.66 -14.76
CA TRP A 78 -5.62 -3.74 -13.85
C TRP A 78 -4.66 -4.73 -14.53
N CYS A 79 -3.57 -5.07 -13.88
CA CYS A 79 -2.60 -6.02 -14.42
C CYS A 79 -2.11 -7.01 -13.37
N SER A 80 -1.80 -8.22 -13.81
CA SER A 80 -1.22 -9.30 -12.98
C SER A 80 0.25 -9.56 -13.32
N SER A 81 0.89 -8.70 -14.11
CA SER A 81 2.28 -8.82 -14.54
C SER A 81 3.16 -7.76 -13.93
N ALA A 82 4.15 -8.17 -13.13
CA ALA A 82 5.18 -7.30 -12.57
C ALA A 82 5.89 -6.48 -13.66
N LYS A 83 6.17 -7.09 -14.81
CA LYS A 83 6.86 -6.44 -15.93
C LYS A 83 6.04 -5.30 -16.55
N ILE A 84 4.73 -5.49 -16.69
CA ILE A 84 3.83 -4.45 -17.23
C ILE A 84 3.78 -3.28 -16.24
N LEU A 85 3.56 -3.55 -14.96
CA LEU A 85 3.47 -2.54 -13.94
C LEU A 85 4.77 -1.73 -13.83
N LEU A 86 5.93 -2.40 -13.84
CA LEU A 86 7.22 -1.72 -13.81
C LEU A 86 7.40 -0.80 -15.03
N ARG A 87 6.96 -1.23 -16.20
CA ARG A 87 6.99 -0.39 -17.41
C ARG A 87 6.10 0.86 -17.26
N GLU A 88 4.89 0.71 -16.76
CA GLU A 88 3.98 1.83 -16.49
C GLU A 88 4.62 2.82 -15.51
N MET A 89 5.20 2.34 -14.43
CA MET A 89 5.86 3.17 -13.42
C MET A 89 7.09 3.89 -13.94
N SER A 90 7.93 3.20 -14.72
CA SER A 90 9.17 3.80 -15.28
C SER A 90 8.89 4.93 -16.30
N GLY A 91 7.68 4.98 -16.84
CA GLY A 91 7.23 6.07 -17.72
C GLY A 91 6.73 7.31 -16.98
N VAL A 92 6.54 7.24 -15.66
CA VAL A 92 6.03 8.35 -14.86
C VAL A 92 7.14 9.36 -14.58
N LYS A 93 6.86 10.63 -14.87
CA LYS A 93 7.73 11.76 -14.48
C LYS A 93 7.06 12.53 -13.36
N CYS A 94 7.80 12.78 -12.28
CA CYS A 94 7.32 13.61 -11.19
C CYS A 94 7.14 15.06 -11.66
N LEU A 95 6.08 15.73 -11.18
CA LEU A 95 5.79 17.14 -11.50
C LEU A 95 5.44 17.89 -10.22
N GLY A 96 5.96 19.11 -10.08
CA GLY A 96 5.59 20.01 -8.97
C GLY A 96 4.08 20.24 -8.92
N GLY A 97 3.51 20.21 -7.73
CA GLY A 97 2.07 20.38 -7.53
C GLY A 97 1.65 20.14 -6.09
N HIS A 98 0.39 19.83 -5.89
CA HIS A 98 -0.20 19.57 -4.58
C HIS A 98 -0.54 18.08 -4.39
N THR A 99 -0.67 17.66 -3.13
CA THR A 99 -1.19 16.34 -2.81
C THR A 99 -2.66 16.22 -3.23
N GLN A 100 -3.06 15.05 -3.73
CA GLN A 100 -4.40 14.76 -4.21
C GLN A 100 -4.86 13.38 -3.71
N ILE A 101 -4.63 13.12 -2.42
CA ILE A 101 -4.95 11.83 -1.78
C ILE A 101 -6.45 11.54 -1.84
N ASN A 102 -7.29 12.58 -1.68
CA ASN A 102 -8.73 12.47 -1.81
C ASN A 102 -9.16 11.80 -3.13
N ARG A 103 -8.49 12.12 -4.24
CA ARG A 103 -8.80 11.54 -5.56
C ARG A 103 -8.47 10.05 -5.63
N ILE A 104 -7.39 9.63 -4.94
CA ILE A 104 -7.04 8.22 -4.81
C ILE A 104 -8.12 7.47 -4.04
N LEU A 105 -8.56 8.02 -2.89
CA LEU A 105 -9.58 7.40 -2.06
C LEU A 105 -10.95 7.34 -2.77
N ASP A 106 -11.34 8.39 -3.49
CA ASP A 106 -12.54 8.41 -4.32
C ASP A 106 -12.47 7.37 -5.44
N HIS A 107 -11.32 7.25 -6.11
CA HIS A 107 -11.10 6.24 -7.13
C HIS A 107 -11.18 4.83 -6.56
N ALA A 108 -10.55 4.60 -5.40
CA ALA A 108 -10.61 3.31 -4.72
C ALA A 108 -12.05 2.89 -4.38
N MET A 109 -12.87 3.83 -3.90
CA MET A 109 -14.29 3.55 -3.62
C MET A 109 -15.08 3.21 -4.89
N LYS A 110 -14.80 3.87 -6.02
CA LYS A 110 -15.41 3.54 -7.33
C LYS A 110 -14.99 2.16 -7.81
N GLU A 111 -13.70 1.85 -7.77
CA GLU A 111 -13.16 0.55 -8.15
C GLU A 111 -13.73 -0.58 -7.29
N HIS A 112 -13.84 -0.35 -5.97
CA HIS A 112 -14.43 -1.33 -5.05
C HIS A 112 -15.89 -1.63 -5.36
N LYS A 113 -16.70 -0.63 -5.77
CA LYS A 113 -18.09 -0.83 -6.19
C LYS A 113 -18.20 -1.66 -7.46
N THR A 114 -17.25 -1.56 -8.36
CA THR A 114 -17.20 -2.33 -9.61
C THR A 114 -16.80 -3.77 -9.37
N LYS A 115 -15.68 -3.96 -8.68
CA LYS A 115 -15.15 -5.26 -8.24
C LYS A 115 -14.33 -5.04 -7.00
N ARG A 116 -14.51 -5.90 -6.01
CA ARG A 116 -13.98 -5.77 -4.66
C ARG A 116 -12.46 -5.57 -4.59
N LEU A 117 -12.01 -4.55 -3.86
CA LEU A 117 -10.62 -4.37 -3.49
C LEU A 117 -10.31 -5.15 -2.21
N LYS A 118 -9.14 -5.75 -2.13
CA LYS A 118 -8.63 -6.44 -0.94
C LYS A 118 -7.78 -5.53 -0.06
N ALA A 119 -7.08 -4.57 -0.68
CA ALA A 119 -6.26 -3.59 0.02
C ALA A 119 -5.93 -2.39 -0.87
N ILE A 120 -5.53 -1.29 -0.22
CA ILE A 120 -4.94 -0.12 -0.84
C ILE A 120 -3.57 0.10 -0.20
N VAL A 121 -2.55 0.32 -1.01
CA VAL A 121 -1.24 0.82 -0.60
C VAL A 121 -1.12 2.25 -1.06
N PHE A 122 -0.69 3.14 -0.19
CA PHE A 122 -0.34 4.51 -0.53
C PHE A 122 1.07 4.85 -0.08
N VAL A 123 1.86 5.44 -0.96
CA VAL A 123 3.23 5.89 -0.69
C VAL A 123 3.34 7.39 -0.97
N GLY A 124 3.71 8.18 0.03
CA GLY A 124 3.85 9.63 -0.11
C GLY A 124 4.68 10.26 1.01
N ASP A 125 5.03 11.54 0.86
CA ASP A 125 5.88 12.30 1.79
C ASP A 125 5.20 13.54 2.37
N ALA A 126 4.05 13.94 1.82
CA ALA A 126 3.37 15.20 2.14
C ALA A 126 1.85 15.03 2.34
N LEU A 127 1.24 16.04 2.94
CA LEU A 127 -0.21 16.20 3.08
C LEU A 127 -0.53 17.68 3.10
N GLU A 128 -1.24 18.14 2.09
CA GLU A 128 -1.69 19.54 1.97
C GLU A 128 -3.22 19.65 2.07
N GLU A 129 -3.92 18.52 1.95
CA GLU A 129 -5.36 18.42 2.08
C GLU A 129 -5.79 18.42 3.56
N THR A 130 -7.07 18.70 3.79
CA THR A 130 -7.65 18.64 5.14
C THR A 130 -7.67 17.21 5.67
N ALA A 131 -6.97 16.96 6.76
CA ALA A 131 -6.86 15.64 7.36
C ALA A 131 -8.22 15.03 7.73
N ASP A 132 -9.15 15.84 8.25
CA ASP A 132 -10.49 15.39 8.64
C ASP A 132 -11.27 14.82 7.45
N HIS A 133 -11.18 15.45 6.27
CA HIS A 133 -11.82 14.95 5.07
C HIS A 133 -11.26 13.60 4.63
N LEU A 134 -9.93 13.47 4.61
CA LEU A 134 -9.27 12.21 4.27
C LEU A 134 -9.55 11.10 5.29
N CYS A 135 -9.60 11.44 6.58
CA CYS A 135 -9.98 10.51 7.65
C CYS A 135 -11.43 10.03 7.49
N HIS A 136 -12.35 10.91 7.09
CA HIS A 136 -13.73 10.51 6.79
C HIS A 136 -13.79 9.50 5.63
N GLN A 137 -13.08 9.75 4.53
CA GLN A 137 -13.00 8.81 3.40
C GLN A 137 -12.34 7.48 3.80
N ALA A 138 -11.25 7.53 4.60
CA ALA A 138 -10.62 6.33 5.13
C ALA A 138 -11.56 5.52 6.03
N GLY A 139 -12.39 6.17 6.83
CA GLY A 139 -13.43 5.53 7.61
C GLY A 139 -14.49 4.84 6.75
N GLN A 140 -14.89 5.44 5.63
CA GLN A 140 -15.79 4.80 4.66
C GLN A 140 -15.17 3.53 4.05
N LEU A 141 -13.87 3.56 3.72
CA LEU A 141 -13.15 2.36 3.28
C LEU A 141 -13.11 1.29 4.37
N GLY A 142 -12.96 1.69 5.64
CA GLY A 142 -13.03 0.79 6.79
C GLY A 142 -14.38 0.06 6.90
N VAL A 143 -15.49 0.78 6.72
CA VAL A 143 -16.85 0.19 6.67
C VAL A 143 -16.98 -0.82 5.52
N LEU A 144 -16.32 -0.57 4.39
CA LEU A 144 -16.28 -1.48 3.24
C LEU A 144 -15.26 -2.63 3.42
N ASN A 145 -14.56 -2.70 4.55
CA ASN A 145 -13.47 -3.64 4.82
C ASN A 145 -12.34 -3.58 3.77
N VAL A 146 -11.98 -2.38 3.35
CA VAL A 146 -10.85 -2.12 2.45
C VAL A 146 -9.73 -1.43 3.25
N PRO A 147 -8.77 -2.18 3.79
CA PRO A 147 -7.68 -1.61 4.58
C PRO A 147 -6.77 -0.73 3.71
N LEU A 148 -6.38 0.40 4.27
CA LEU A 148 -5.45 1.36 3.68
C LEU A 148 -4.09 1.27 4.40
N PHE A 149 -3.07 0.84 3.69
CA PHE A 149 -1.71 0.76 4.17
C PHE A 149 -0.94 2.01 3.74
N MET A 150 -0.59 2.83 4.73
CA MET A 150 0.03 4.14 4.52
C MET A 150 1.53 4.07 4.75
N PHE A 151 2.31 4.39 3.73
CA PHE A 151 3.76 4.43 3.80
C PHE A 151 4.22 5.89 3.66
N GLN A 152 4.83 6.41 4.72
CA GLN A 152 5.34 7.78 4.73
C GLN A 152 6.83 7.81 4.46
N GLU A 153 7.25 8.50 3.42
CA GLU A 153 8.63 8.89 3.25
C GLU A 153 8.95 10.15 4.07
N GLY A 154 10.10 10.12 4.74
CA GLY A 154 10.50 11.22 5.61
C GLY A 154 9.89 11.16 7.01
N SER A 155 9.96 12.28 7.74
CA SER A 155 9.66 12.32 9.18
C SER A 155 8.72 13.45 9.61
N ASN A 156 7.96 14.03 8.68
CA ASN A 156 7.03 15.12 9.02
C ASN A 156 5.96 14.65 10.02
N PRO A 157 5.89 15.21 11.25
CA PRO A 157 4.99 14.71 12.28
C PRO A 157 3.51 14.97 11.99
N LYS A 158 3.17 16.01 11.21
CA LYS A 158 1.79 16.29 10.81
C LYS A 158 1.30 15.24 9.81
N VAL A 159 2.12 14.89 8.83
CA VAL A 159 1.85 13.81 7.87
C VAL A 159 1.73 12.49 8.59
N LYS A 160 2.65 12.19 9.52
CA LYS A 160 2.61 10.98 10.36
C LYS A 160 1.27 10.84 11.08
N SER A 161 0.84 11.89 11.77
CA SER A 161 -0.43 11.87 12.53
C SER A 161 -1.63 11.57 11.62
N ALA A 162 -1.73 12.25 10.47
CA ALA A 162 -2.83 12.06 9.55
C ALA A 162 -2.82 10.65 8.90
N TYR A 163 -1.65 10.17 8.44
CA TYR A 163 -1.52 8.84 7.84
C TYR A 163 -1.82 7.72 8.85
N GLN A 164 -1.40 7.88 10.11
CA GLN A 164 -1.74 6.93 11.17
C GLN A 164 -3.24 6.86 11.42
N GLN A 165 -3.92 8.01 11.46
CA GLN A 165 -5.38 8.06 11.64
C GLN A 165 -6.12 7.42 10.46
N MET A 166 -5.74 7.74 9.22
CA MET A 166 -6.33 7.15 8.03
C MET A 166 -6.16 5.63 8.01
N ALA A 167 -4.95 5.14 8.30
CA ALA A 167 -4.67 3.71 8.40
C ALA A 167 -5.52 3.03 9.48
N GLN A 168 -5.62 3.63 10.66
CA GLN A 168 -6.42 3.11 11.77
C GLN A 168 -7.91 3.04 11.42
N LEU A 169 -8.49 4.11 10.86
CA LEU A 169 -9.90 4.19 10.51
C LEU A 169 -10.30 3.21 9.42
N SER A 170 -9.40 2.89 8.50
CA SER A 170 -9.64 1.89 7.45
C SER A 170 -9.37 0.44 7.88
N GLY A 171 -8.82 0.22 9.08
CA GLY A 171 -8.40 -1.10 9.54
C GLY A 171 -7.08 -1.58 8.93
N GLY A 172 -6.31 -0.69 8.32
CA GLY A 172 -4.99 -0.95 7.77
C GLY A 172 -3.84 -0.64 8.74
N ALA A 173 -2.68 -0.29 8.22
CA ALA A 173 -1.49 0.00 9.01
C ALA A 173 -0.65 1.14 8.41
N TYR A 174 0.13 1.79 9.25
CA TYR A 174 1.06 2.85 8.89
C TYR A 174 2.50 2.39 9.13
N SER A 175 3.41 2.75 8.23
CA SER A 175 4.85 2.60 8.43
C SER A 175 5.61 3.79 7.83
N PRO A 176 6.52 4.42 8.59
CA PRO A 176 7.48 5.33 8.01
C PRO A 176 8.55 4.53 7.26
N PHE A 177 9.14 5.13 6.25
CA PHE A 177 10.35 4.61 5.62
C PHE A 177 11.28 5.73 5.17
N ASN A 178 12.53 5.40 4.94
CA ASN A 178 13.52 6.29 4.35
C ASN A 178 14.37 5.53 3.30
N LEU A 179 15.22 6.25 2.61
CA LEU A 179 16.08 5.66 1.57
C LEU A 179 17.04 4.58 2.10
N GLN A 180 17.39 4.61 3.39
CA GLN A 180 18.26 3.64 4.04
C GLN A 180 17.52 2.37 4.44
N SER A 181 16.19 2.44 4.60
CA SER A 181 15.32 1.32 4.96
C SER A 181 14.57 0.70 3.77
N ALA A 182 15.13 0.79 2.57
CA ALA A 182 14.49 0.26 1.37
C ALA A 182 14.19 -1.24 1.44
N GLY A 183 15.04 -2.01 2.13
CA GLY A 183 14.78 -3.43 2.40
C GLY A 183 13.54 -3.63 3.27
N GLU A 184 13.36 -2.81 4.30
CA GLU A 184 12.18 -2.85 5.16
C GLU A 184 10.91 -2.51 4.38
N LEU A 185 10.94 -1.47 3.51
CA LEU A 185 9.80 -1.12 2.66
C LEU A 185 9.43 -2.28 1.72
N LYS A 186 10.41 -2.94 1.12
CA LYS A 186 10.19 -4.13 0.31
C LYS A 186 9.46 -5.23 1.09
N ASP A 187 9.92 -5.55 2.29
CA ASP A 187 9.34 -6.60 3.12
C ASP A 187 7.89 -6.26 3.52
N LEU A 188 7.63 -4.99 3.84
CA LEU A 188 6.30 -4.50 4.17
C LEU A 188 5.34 -4.55 2.98
N LEU A 189 5.77 -4.08 1.81
CA LEU A 189 4.99 -4.14 0.57
C LEU A 189 4.70 -5.58 0.15
N THR A 190 5.70 -6.46 0.29
CA THR A 190 5.54 -7.90 0.04
C THR A 190 4.48 -8.50 0.97
N ALA A 191 4.51 -8.18 2.27
CA ALA A 191 3.52 -8.67 3.22
C ALA A 191 2.09 -8.23 2.86
N VAL A 192 1.90 -6.97 2.46
CA VAL A 192 0.59 -6.47 2.01
C VAL A 192 0.14 -7.15 0.72
N ALA A 193 1.03 -7.33 -0.24
CA ALA A 193 0.71 -7.98 -1.50
C ALA A 193 0.34 -9.47 -1.31
N VAL A 194 1.07 -10.19 -0.47
CA VAL A 194 0.76 -11.57 -0.09
C VAL A 194 -0.59 -11.67 0.64
N PHE A 195 -0.87 -10.72 1.53
CA PHE A 195 -2.19 -10.60 2.17
C PHE A 195 -3.32 -10.38 1.16
N ALA A 196 -3.14 -9.47 0.20
CA ALA A 196 -4.14 -9.17 -0.82
C ALA A 196 -4.37 -10.35 -1.79
N ALA A 197 -3.31 -11.12 -2.11
CA ALA A 197 -3.37 -12.26 -3.00
C ALA A 197 -3.99 -13.51 -2.36
N GLY A 198 -3.59 -13.86 -1.16
CA GLY A 198 -3.92 -15.15 -0.53
C GLY A 198 -4.44 -15.06 0.90
N GLY A 199 -4.72 -13.87 1.41
CA GLY A 199 -5.24 -13.65 2.75
C GLY A 199 -4.27 -14.02 3.88
N LYS A 200 -4.82 -14.19 5.08
CA LYS A 200 -4.03 -14.50 6.29
C LYS A 200 -3.27 -15.83 6.19
N SER A 201 -3.79 -16.83 5.49
CA SER A 201 -3.12 -18.12 5.35
C SER A 201 -1.85 -18.03 4.52
N ALA A 202 -1.86 -17.23 3.44
CA ALA A 202 -0.69 -16.97 2.62
C ALA A 202 0.35 -16.13 3.40
N LEU A 203 -0.10 -15.13 4.14
CA LEU A 203 0.78 -14.33 5.00
C LEU A 203 1.49 -15.20 6.07
N LYS A 204 0.78 -16.13 6.72
CA LYS A 204 1.38 -17.08 7.66
C LYS A 204 2.45 -17.96 7.02
N LYS A 205 2.28 -18.40 5.77
CA LYS A 205 3.29 -19.17 5.04
C LYS A 205 4.54 -18.33 4.75
N LEU A 206 4.37 -17.06 4.40
CA LEU A 206 5.50 -16.15 4.20
C LEU A 206 6.33 -16.00 5.47
N THR A 207 5.66 -15.92 6.64
CA THR A 207 6.32 -15.80 7.95
C THR A 207 7.16 -17.02 8.33
N THR A 208 6.90 -18.18 7.76
CA THR A 208 7.72 -19.40 8.00
C THR A 208 8.96 -19.49 7.11
N ILE A 209 9.04 -18.71 6.03
CA ILE A 209 10.10 -18.78 5.03
C ILE A 209 11.10 -17.62 5.14
N SER A 210 10.71 -16.49 5.73
CA SER A 210 11.53 -15.28 5.84
C SER A 210 11.93 -15.00 7.29
N PRO A 211 13.23 -14.76 7.60
CA PRO A 211 13.70 -14.46 8.97
C PRO A 211 13.02 -13.27 9.66
N PRO A 212 12.69 -12.15 8.99
CA PRO A 212 11.89 -11.09 9.60
C PRO A 212 10.47 -11.53 9.91
N ALA A 213 9.94 -12.45 9.13
CA ALA A 213 8.63 -13.02 9.31
C ALA A 213 8.59 -14.08 10.43
N ALA A 214 9.69 -14.80 10.68
CA ALA A 214 9.82 -15.77 11.78
C ALA A 214 9.78 -15.10 13.16
N LEU A 215 10.26 -13.86 13.29
CA LEU A 215 10.13 -13.05 14.51
C LEU A 215 8.67 -12.76 14.89
N LEU A 216 7.77 -12.70 13.91
CA LEU A 216 6.34 -12.51 14.10
C LEU A 216 5.64 -13.75 14.67
N THR A 217 6.04 -14.94 14.22
CA THR A 217 5.41 -16.19 14.67
C THR A 217 5.76 -16.51 16.13
N GLN A 218 6.91 -16.05 16.62
CA GLN A 218 7.30 -16.22 18.03
C GLN A 218 6.50 -15.32 18.99
N GLN A 219 6.06 -14.15 18.56
CA GLN A 219 5.25 -13.22 19.35
C GLN A 219 3.76 -13.58 19.38
N LEU A 220 3.28 -14.38 18.42
CA LEU A 220 1.88 -14.83 18.35
C LEU A 220 1.60 -16.10 19.18
N LYS A 221 2.61 -16.67 19.87
CA LYS A 221 2.50 -17.83 20.76
C LYS A 221 2.51 -17.51 22.25
N GLY A 222 2.48 -16.20 22.60
CA GLY A 222 2.34 -15.72 23.96
C GLY A 222 0.91 -15.35 24.28
#